data_b6e6e678aaedf343c799cf00d4968093
#
_entry.id   b6e6e678aaedf343c799cf00d4968093
#
_cell.length_a   1.000
_cell.length_b   1.000
_cell.length_c   1.000
_cell.angle_alpha   90.00
_cell.angle_beta   90.00
_cell.angle_gamma   90.00
#
_symmetry.space_group_name_H-M   'P 1'
#
loop_
_entity.id
_entity.type
_entity.pdbx_description
1 polymer ?
#
loop_
_entity_poly.entity_id
_entity_poly.type
_entity_poly.pdbx_seq_one_letter_code
_entity_poly.pdbx_strand_id
1 'polypeptide(L)'
;MTTAEQATDRKTAYEQTIRTYFDGCNEADLEKMTACFTEDAVHYFPPGMYEGPWRGGRKIAEMWVHLVATIGSAWSIDRLIVDPDTHQAAIEWTHYKTSDGKMLRGDEWYLFDEATGLIREIRAYYASPQAPGLTTLELEGFDYAGRGYHLQCPVPRPHPSQTTA
;
A
#
# COMPACT_ATOMS: atom_id res chain seq x y z
N MET A 1 7.41 -29.48 12.71
CA MET A 1 7.95 -28.12 12.46
C MET A 1 7.95 -27.35 13.76
N THR A 2 9.03 -26.66 14.10
CA THR A 2 9.09 -25.76 15.25
C THR A 2 8.37 -24.45 14.92
N THR A 3 7.97 -23.69 15.91
CA THR A 3 7.34 -22.37 15.76
C THR A 3 8.25 -21.41 14.93
N ALA A 4 9.56 -21.49 15.13
CA ALA A 4 10.52 -20.68 14.39
C ALA A 4 10.63 -21.06 12.90
N GLU A 5 10.54 -22.34 12.55
CA GLU A 5 10.48 -22.80 11.16
C GLU A 5 9.21 -22.32 10.47
N GLN A 6 8.05 -22.40 11.13
CA GLN A 6 6.78 -21.92 10.63
C GLN A 6 6.79 -20.40 10.36
N ALA A 7 7.39 -19.61 11.26
CA ALA A 7 7.54 -18.17 11.07
C ALA A 7 8.45 -17.84 9.88
N THR A 8 9.54 -18.59 9.69
CA THR A 8 10.46 -18.42 8.56
C THR A 8 9.77 -18.75 7.23
N ASP A 9 9.03 -19.85 7.17
CA ASP A 9 8.28 -20.27 5.98
C ASP A 9 7.21 -19.24 5.61
N ARG A 10 6.48 -18.72 6.62
CA ARG A 10 5.47 -17.69 6.44
C ARG A 10 6.07 -16.37 5.94
N LYS A 11 7.19 -15.94 6.52
CA LYS A 11 7.92 -14.78 6.05
C LYS A 11 8.28 -14.89 4.57
N THR A 12 8.87 -16.02 4.18
CA THR A 12 9.24 -16.29 2.79
C THR A 12 8.02 -16.28 1.86
N ALA A 13 6.91 -16.86 2.28
CA ALA A 13 5.66 -16.86 1.52
C ALA A 13 5.13 -15.44 1.28
N TYR A 14 5.09 -14.58 2.31
CA TYR A 14 4.65 -13.19 2.19
C TYR A 14 5.58 -12.36 1.28
N GLU A 15 6.90 -12.51 1.43
CA GLU A 15 7.86 -11.88 0.52
C GLU A 15 7.61 -12.28 -0.94
N GLN A 16 7.40 -13.58 -1.18
CA GLN A 16 7.13 -14.09 -2.53
C GLN A 16 5.81 -13.57 -3.08
N THR A 17 4.75 -13.51 -2.29
CA THR A 17 3.45 -12.96 -2.70
C THR A 17 3.59 -11.50 -3.17
N ILE A 18 4.30 -10.65 -2.39
CA ILE A 18 4.53 -9.24 -2.77
C ILE A 18 5.35 -9.16 -4.08
N ARG A 19 6.43 -9.93 -4.21
CA ARG A 19 7.26 -9.93 -5.43
C ARG A 19 6.48 -10.39 -6.65
N THR A 20 5.70 -11.46 -6.52
CA THR A 20 4.83 -11.97 -7.60
C THR A 20 3.79 -10.94 -8.01
N TYR A 21 3.22 -10.21 -7.04
CA TYR A 21 2.30 -9.10 -7.32
C TYR A 21 2.99 -7.98 -8.12
N PHE A 22 4.19 -7.54 -7.73
CA PHE A 22 4.95 -6.51 -8.46
C PHE A 22 5.40 -6.97 -9.84
N ASP A 23 5.80 -8.23 -9.99
CA ASP A 23 6.09 -8.84 -11.29
C ASP A 23 4.84 -8.78 -12.18
N GLY A 24 3.67 -9.15 -11.64
CA GLY A 24 2.39 -9.03 -12.34
C GLY A 24 2.05 -7.60 -12.73
N CYS A 25 2.31 -6.62 -11.85
CA CYS A 25 2.15 -5.20 -12.19
C CYS A 25 3.04 -4.80 -13.38
N ASN A 26 4.31 -5.15 -13.34
CA ASN A 26 5.28 -4.81 -14.39
C ASN A 26 5.01 -5.51 -15.73
N GLU A 27 4.46 -6.72 -15.68
CA GLU A 27 4.08 -7.50 -16.85
C GLU A 27 2.66 -7.15 -17.37
N ALA A 28 1.89 -6.34 -16.63
CA ALA A 28 0.47 -6.10 -16.83
C ALA A 28 -0.35 -7.41 -16.87
N ASP A 29 0.07 -8.40 -16.09
CA ASP A 29 -0.58 -9.72 -16.02
C ASP A 29 -1.70 -9.71 -14.98
N LEU A 30 -2.94 -9.57 -15.48
CA LEU A 30 -4.16 -9.50 -14.68
C LEU A 30 -4.33 -10.72 -13.77
N GLU A 31 -4.11 -11.92 -14.29
CA GLU A 31 -4.38 -13.15 -13.54
C GLU A 31 -3.29 -13.41 -12.49
N LYS A 32 -2.02 -13.11 -12.82
CA LYS A 32 -0.91 -13.18 -11.87
C LYS A 32 -1.14 -12.26 -10.67
N MET A 33 -1.54 -11.01 -10.91
CA MET A 33 -1.88 -10.07 -9.85
C MET A 33 -3.09 -10.52 -9.03
N THR A 34 -4.18 -10.91 -9.70
CA THR A 34 -5.42 -11.33 -9.04
C THR A 34 -5.18 -12.51 -8.10
N ALA A 35 -4.32 -13.45 -8.47
CA ALA A 35 -3.96 -14.61 -7.65
C ALA A 35 -3.22 -14.26 -6.35
N CYS A 36 -2.68 -13.04 -6.22
CA CYS A 36 -2.01 -12.57 -5.00
C CYS A 36 -2.97 -12.01 -3.95
N PHE A 37 -4.26 -11.80 -4.28
CA PHE A 37 -5.22 -11.11 -3.43
C PHE A 37 -6.33 -12.04 -2.93
N THR A 38 -6.89 -11.69 -1.76
CA THR A 38 -8.22 -12.18 -1.39
C THR A 38 -9.28 -11.53 -2.29
N GLU A 39 -10.44 -12.18 -2.43
CA GLU A 39 -11.52 -11.67 -3.27
C GLU A 39 -12.00 -10.27 -2.83
N ASP A 40 -12.05 -10.04 -1.51
CA ASP A 40 -12.48 -8.80 -0.87
C ASP A 40 -11.34 -7.82 -0.53
N ALA A 41 -10.15 -8.02 -1.08
CA ALA A 41 -8.98 -7.17 -0.81
C ALA A 41 -9.28 -5.69 -1.05
N VAL A 42 -8.59 -4.82 -0.28
CA VAL A 42 -8.74 -3.36 -0.41
C VAL A 42 -7.38 -2.69 -0.55
N HIS A 43 -7.27 -1.77 -1.50
CA HIS A 43 -6.09 -0.92 -1.67
C HIS A 43 -6.48 0.53 -1.37
N TYR A 44 -5.90 1.10 -0.31
CA TYR A 44 -6.11 2.48 0.12
C TYR A 44 -5.03 3.41 -0.43
N PHE A 45 -5.42 4.63 -0.77
CA PHE A 45 -4.57 5.66 -1.36
C PHE A 45 -4.70 6.99 -0.63
N PRO A 46 -3.74 7.93 -0.80
CA PRO A 46 -3.88 9.30 -0.35
C PRO A 46 -5.09 9.98 -1.00
N PRO A 47 -5.73 10.94 -0.29
CA PRO A 47 -6.89 11.65 -0.80
C PRO A 47 -6.63 12.32 -2.16
N GLY A 48 -7.61 12.29 -3.05
CA GLY A 48 -7.55 12.92 -4.37
C GLY A 48 -6.74 12.18 -5.43
N MET A 49 -6.15 11.01 -5.10
CA MET A 49 -5.47 10.21 -6.13
C MET A 49 -6.44 9.46 -7.02
N TYR A 50 -7.49 8.90 -6.43
CA TYR A 50 -8.55 8.15 -7.09
C TYR A 50 -9.89 8.48 -6.44
N GLU A 51 -10.98 7.93 -6.96
CA GLU A 51 -12.33 8.06 -6.38
C GLU A 51 -12.52 7.13 -5.17
N GLY A 52 -11.62 7.20 -4.18
CA GLY A 52 -11.60 6.34 -3.01
C GLY A 52 -10.76 5.07 -3.19
N PRO A 53 -10.82 4.14 -2.21
CA PRO A 53 -10.05 2.91 -2.25
C PRO A 53 -10.57 1.95 -3.33
N TRP A 54 -9.65 1.19 -3.92
CA TRP A 54 -10.02 0.10 -4.83
C TRP A 54 -10.38 -1.15 -4.03
N ARG A 55 -11.54 -1.74 -4.33
CA ARG A 55 -12.09 -2.89 -3.61
C ARG A 55 -12.23 -4.10 -4.54
N GLY A 56 -11.75 -5.25 -4.06
CA GLY A 56 -11.68 -6.51 -4.78
C GLY A 56 -10.34 -6.73 -5.48
N GLY A 57 -9.71 -7.91 -5.25
CA GLY A 57 -8.39 -8.22 -5.80
C GLY A 57 -8.34 -8.09 -7.32
N ARG A 58 -9.38 -8.57 -8.03
CA ARG A 58 -9.46 -8.42 -9.49
C ARG A 58 -9.57 -6.95 -9.92
N LYS A 59 -10.36 -6.13 -9.21
CA LYS A 59 -10.48 -4.70 -9.51
C LYS A 59 -9.14 -3.96 -9.33
N ILE A 60 -8.39 -4.28 -8.28
CA ILE A 60 -7.06 -3.72 -8.06
C ILE A 60 -6.14 -4.06 -9.24
N ALA A 61 -6.12 -5.32 -9.66
CA ALA A 61 -5.31 -5.78 -10.80
C ALA A 61 -5.70 -5.09 -12.12
N GLU A 62 -7.01 -4.96 -12.42
CA GLU A 62 -7.51 -4.26 -13.62
C GLU A 62 -7.05 -2.80 -13.67
N MET A 63 -7.03 -2.10 -12.52
CA MET A 63 -6.59 -0.71 -12.46
C MET A 63 -5.09 -0.58 -12.75
N TRP A 64 -4.26 -1.51 -12.27
CA TRP A 64 -2.82 -1.51 -12.59
C TRP A 64 -2.56 -1.81 -14.07
N VAL A 65 -3.26 -2.78 -14.66
CA VAL A 65 -3.19 -3.03 -16.13
C VAL A 65 -3.54 -1.76 -16.92
N HIS A 66 -4.60 -1.04 -16.50
CA HIS A 66 -4.99 0.23 -17.11
C HIS A 66 -3.88 1.29 -17.01
N LEU A 67 -3.24 1.43 -15.84
CA LEU A 67 -2.16 2.41 -15.63
C LEU A 67 -0.88 2.06 -16.41
N VAL A 68 -0.56 0.78 -16.57
CA VAL A 68 0.52 0.37 -17.48
C VAL A 68 0.23 0.81 -18.90
N ALA A 69 -0.99 0.58 -19.38
CA ALA A 69 -1.38 0.94 -20.74
C ALA A 69 -1.44 2.45 -21.00
N THR A 70 -1.83 3.25 -20.00
CA THR A 70 -2.12 4.70 -20.19
C THR A 70 -0.95 5.61 -19.85
N ILE A 71 -0.17 5.31 -18.82
CA ILE A 71 0.94 6.15 -18.36
C ILE A 71 2.29 5.43 -18.34
N GLY A 72 2.33 4.21 -18.84
CA GLY A 72 3.56 3.41 -18.88
C GLY A 72 4.10 3.11 -17.48
N SER A 73 3.22 2.76 -16.55
CA SER A 73 3.59 2.46 -15.17
C SER A 73 4.52 1.25 -15.07
N ALA A 74 5.57 1.39 -14.28
CA ALA A 74 6.46 0.30 -13.86
C ALA A 74 6.94 0.56 -12.43
N TRP A 75 7.30 -0.49 -11.70
CA TRP A 75 7.65 -0.36 -10.28
C TRP A 75 8.89 -1.18 -9.92
N SER A 76 9.65 -0.67 -8.94
CA SER A 76 10.66 -1.44 -8.21
C SER A 76 10.33 -1.49 -6.72
N ILE A 77 10.65 -2.61 -6.07
CA ILE A 77 10.68 -2.72 -4.62
C ILE A 77 12.10 -2.37 -4.17
N ASP A 78 12.24 -1.25 -3.47
CA ASP A 78 13.53 -0.74 -3.03
C ASP A 78 13.92 -1.33 -1.66
N ARG A 79 12.95 -1.54 -0.78
CA ARG A 79 13.09 -2.20 0.53
C ARG A 79 11.86 -3.05 0.82
N LEU A 80 12.04 -4.11 1.60
CA LEU A 80 10.96 -4.99 2.03
C LEU A 80 11.25 -5.51 3.44
N ILE A 81 10.28 -5.34 4.34
CA ILE A 81 10.30 -5.87 5.71
C ILE A 81 9.03 -6.67 5.92
N VAL A 82 9.15 -7.88 6.47
CA VAL A 82 8.01 -8.75 6.78
C VAL A 82 8.03 -9.12 8.25
N ASP A 83 6.89 -8.95 8.89
CA ASP A 83 6.58 -9.49 10.21
C ASP A 83 5.59 -10.65 10.08
N PRO A 84 6.06 -11.91 10.16
CA PRO A 84 5.21 -13.08 10.00
C PRO A 84 4.26 -13.32 11.17
N ASP A 85 4.54 -12.75 12.36
CA ASP A 85 3.74 -12.97 13.56
C ASP A 85 2.50 -12.07 13.57
N THR A 86 2.60 -10.87 12.99
CA THR A 86 1.46 -9.96 12.84
C THR A 86 0.81 -10.02 11.46
N HIS A 87 1.28 -10.91 10.57
CA HIS A 87 0.80 -11.06 9.18
C HIS A 87 0.89 -9.75 8.37
N GLN A 88 1.97 -8.99 8.57
CA GLN A 88 2.16 -7.70 7.95
C GLN A 88 3.50 -7.61 7.22
N ALA A 89 3.55 -6.71 6.25
CA ALA A 89 4.79 -6.29 5.62
C ALA A 89 4.77 -4.79 5.34
N ALA A 90 5.94 -4.21 5.19
CA ALA A 90 6.11 -2.86 4.68
C ALA A 90 7.15 -2.88 3.56
N ILE A 91 6.89 -2.08 2.52
CA ILE A 91 7.85 -1.86 1.44
C ILE A 91 8.11 -0.37 1.23
N GLU A 92 9.30 -0.05 0.73
CA GLU A 92 9.60 1.19 0.04
C GLU A 92 9.65 0.88 -1.46
N TRP A 93 8.98 1.69 -2.28
CA TRP A 93 8.88 1.45 -3.71
C TRP A 93 9.15 2.71 -4.53
N THR A 94 9.54 2.48 -5.79
CA THR A 94 9.61 3.52 -6.82
C THR A 94 8.64 3.17 -7.94
N HIS A 95 7.79 4.13 -8.30
CA HIS A 95 6.88 4.08 -9.43
C HIS A 95 7.40 4.96 -10.56
N TYR A 96 7.65 4.37 -11.70
CA TYR A 96 8.07 5.04 -12.94
C TYR A 96 6.86 5.27 -13.82
N LYS A 97 6.60 6.53 -14.19
CA LYS A 97 5.57 6.92 -15.17
C LYS A 97 6.29 7.24 -16.48
N THR A 98 6.56 6.20 -17.27
CA THR A 98 7.49 6.29 -18.41
C THR A 98 6.97 7.22 -19.52
N SER A 99 5.65 7.35 -19.69
CA SER A 99 5.05 8.28 -20.66
C SER A 99 5.37 9.76 -20.38
N ASP A 100 5.53 10.13 -19.11
CA ASP A 100 5.77 11.52 -18.67
C ASP A 100 7.23 11.76 -18.29
N GLY A 101 8.05 10.72 -18.24
CA GLY A 101 9.40 10.77 -17.69
C GLY A 101 9.43 11.10 -16.18
N LYS A 102 8.35 10.82 -15.45
CA LYS A 102 8.22 11.11 -14.02
C LYS A 102 8.49 9.88 -13.16
N MET A 103 8.89 10.14 -11.94
CA MET A 103 9.14 9.13 -10.93
C MET A 103 8.51 9.57 -9.60
N LEU A 104 7.89 8.62 -8.90
CA LEU A 104 7.28 8.80 -7.59
C LEU A 104 7.85 7.76 -6.64
N ARG A 105 8.08 8.13 -5.39
CA ARG A 105 8.50 7.21 -4.32
C ARG A 105 7.46 7.22 -3.21
N GLY A 106 7.28 6.07 -2.57
CA GLY A 106 6.36 5.92 -1.46
C GLY A 106 6.59 4.64 -0.69
N ASP A 107 5.74 4.46 0.30
CA ASP A 107 5.73 3.29 1.17
C ASP A 107 4.37 2.62 1.08
N GLU A 108 4.34 1.32 1.24
CA GLU A 108 3.11 0.55 1.39
C GLU A 108 3.18 -0.39 2.57
N TRP A 109 2.06 -0.48 3.29
CA TRP A 109 1.82 -1.47 4.31
C TRP A 109 0.86 -2.52 3.78
N TYR A 110 1.20 -3.79 4.00
CA TYR A 110 0.44 -4.96 3.60
C TYR A 110 -0.13 -5.64 4.83
N LEU A 111 -1.37 -6.11 4.73
CA LEU A 111 -1.96 -7.06 5.65
C LEU A 111 -2.34 -8.31 4.88
N PHE A 112 -1.88 -9.46 5.37
CA PHE A 112 -2.17 -10.76 4.77
C PHE A 112 -3.30 -11.47 5.49
N ASP A 113 -4.03 -12.28 4.76
CA ASP A 113 -4.93 -13.27 5.33
C ASP A 113 -4.11 -14.43 5.90
N GLU A 114 -4.31 -14.74 7.17
CA GLU A 114 -3.52 -15.74 7.90
C GLU A 114 -3.67 -17.15 7.31
N ALA A 115 -4.87 -17.50 6.83
CA ALA A 115 -5.18 -18.84 6.38
C ALA A 115 -4.63 -19.13 4.97
N THR A 116 -4.62 -18.11 4.09
CA THR A 116 -4.26 -18.26 2.68
C THR A 116 -2.91 -17.67 2.31
N GLY A 117 -2.38 -16.75 3.10
CA GLY A 117 -1.16 -15.98 2.77
C GLY A 117 -1.36 -14.95 1.67
N LEU A 118 -2.60 -14.70 1.26
CA LEU A 118 -2.93 -13.72 0.23
C LEU A 118 -3.04 -12.31 0.82
N ILE A 119 -2.80 -11.31 0.00
CA ILE A 119 -2.95 -9.89 0.37
C ILE A 119 -4.43 -9.57 0.53
N ARG A 120 -4.83 -9.11 1.71
CA ARG A 120 -6.19 -8.64 1.98
C ARG A 120 -6.30 -7.12 2.07
N GLU A 121 -5.18 -6.42 2.33
CA GLU A 121 -5.18 -4.98 2.42
C GLU A 121 -3.81 -4.40 2.01
N ILE A 122 -3.84 -3.30 1.27
CA ILE A 122 -2.68 -2.46 0.99
C ILE A 122 -3.02 -1.02 1.41
N ARG A 123 -2.08 -0.35 2.09
CA ARG A 123 -2.14 1.06 2.46
C ARG A 123 -0.95 1.78 1.87
N ALA A 124 -1.16 2.56 0.81
CA ALA A 124 -0.11 3.30 0.13
C ALA A 124 0.03 4.71 0.71
N TYR A 125 1.21 5.05 1.21
CA TYR A 125 1.52 6.37 1.76
C TYR A 125 2.52 7.10 0.87
N TYR A 126 2.07 8.20 0.27
CA TYR A 126 2.91 9.09 -0.52
C TYR A 126 2.24 10.46 -0.69
N ALA A 127 3.01 11.48 -1.03
CA ALA A 127 2.46 12.81 -1.29
C ALA A 127 1.54 12.80 -2.52
N SER A 128 0.28 13.23 -2.35
CA SER A 128 -0.65 13.40 -3.47
C SER A 128 -0.46 14.76 -4.13
N PRO A 129 0.05 14.84 -5.37
CA PRO A 129 0.18 16.11 -6.07
C PRO A 129 -1.15 16.68 -6.56
N GLN A 130 -2.24 15.90 -6.47
CA GLN A 130 -3.57 16.26 -6.99
C GLN A 130 -4.49 16.86 -5.91
N ALA A 131 -4.05 16.87 -4.67
CA ALA A 131 -4.80 17.42 -3.55
C ALA A 131 -3.97 18.48 -2.77
N PRO A 132 -3.68 19.63 -3.39
CA PRO A 132 -2.94 20.70 -2.73
C PRO A 132 -3.75 21.29 -1.56
N GLY A 133 -3.07 21.67 -0.49
CA GLY A 133 -3.71 22.26 0.69
C GLY A 133 -4.29 21.28 1.70
N LEU A 134 -4.02 19.98 1.56
CA LEU A 134 -4.33 19.00 2.60
C LEU A 134 -3.56 19.31 3.88
N THR A 135 -4.24 19.26 5.01
CA THR A 135 -3.64 19.42 6.34
C THR A 135 -3.25 18.10 6.96
N THR A 136 -3.71 16.99 6.39
CA THR A 136 -3.38 15.62 6.81
C THR A 136 -3.07 14.76 5.58
N LEU A 137 -2.31 13.69 5.78
CA LEU A 137 -2.03 12.68 4.75
C LEU A 137 -2.74 11.36 5.09
N GLU A 138 -3.95 11.46 5.64
CA GLU A 138 -4.79 10.31 5.93
C GLU A 138 -5.25 9.64 4.63
N LEU A 139 -5.35 8.31 4.67
CA LEU A 139 -5.86 7.54 3.54
C LEU A 139 -7.38 7.69 3.45
N GLU A 140 -7.88 7.99 2.27
CA GLU A 140 -9.32 8.15 2.06
C GLU A 140 -10.07 6.83 2.33
N GLY A 141 -11.10 6.93 3.18
CA GLY A 141 -11.93 5.79 3.55
C GLY A 141 -11.30 4.79 4.53
N PHE A 142 -10.13 5.11 5.10
CA PHE A 142 -9.50 4.28 6.13
C PHE A 142 -9.97 4.69 7.52
N ASP A 143 -10.42 3.72 8.33
CA ASP A 143 -10.93 3.97 9.68
C ASP A 143 -9.79 4.03 10.72
N TYR A 144 -9.14 5.18 10.83
CA TYR A 144 -8.09 5.39 11.82
C TYR A 144 -8.59 5.25 13.26
N ALA A 145 -9.78 5.78 13.55
CA ALA A 145 -10.36 5.76 14.91
C ALA A 145 -10.67 4.33 15.35
N GLY A 146 -11.40 3.57 14.55
CA GLY A 146 -11.80 2.20 14.87
C GLY A 146 -10.63 1.23 14.94
N ARG A 147 -9.49 1.57 14.34
CA ARG A 147 -8.27 0.77 14.35
C ARG A 147 -7.27 1.19 15.44
N GLY A 148 -7.66 2.11 16.33
CA GLY A 148 -6.85 2.50 17.49
C GLY A 148 -5.67 3.42 17.17
N TYR A 149 -5.68 4.12 16.03
CA TYR A 149 -4.68 5.13 15.72
C TYR A 149 -4.86 6.39 16.58
N HIS A 150 -3.77 7.07 16.90
CA HIS A 150 -3.82 8.34 17.59
C HIS A 150 -4.39 9.42 16.66
N LEU A 151 -5.48 10.08 17.09
CA LEU A 151 -6.14 11.14 16.33
C LEU A 151 -5.78 12.55 16.80
N GLN A 152 -5.08 12.67 17.92
CA GLN A 152 -4.72 13.94 18.54
C GLN A 152 -3.24 13.97 18.90
N CYS A 153 -2.68 15.17 18.93
CA CYS A 153 -1.31 15.36 19.40
C CYS A 153 -1.18 14.88 20.86
N PRO A 154 -0.22 13.99 21.19
CA PRO A 154 -0.07 13.44 22.54
C PRO A 154 0.43 14.47 23.57
N VAL A 155 0.92 15.61 23.10
CA VAL A 155 1.38 16.71 23.95
C VAL A 155 0.77 18.03 23.49
N PRO A 156 0.33 18.93 24.39
CA PRO A 156 -0.17 20.23 24.00
C PRO A 156 0.96 21.07 23.38
N ARG A 157 0.67 21.74 22.25
CA ARG A 157 1.57 22.70 21.60
C ARG A 157 0.78 23.97 21.34
N PRO A 158 1.27 25.14 21.79
CA PRO A 158 0.63 26.40 21.43
C PRO A 158 0.72 26.62 19.92
N HIS A 159 -0.35 27.11 19.33
CA HIS A 159 -0.34 27.49 17.92
C HIS A 159 0.63 28.68 17.73
N PRO A 160 1.51 28.68 16.71
CA PRO A 160 2.49 29.76 16.52
C PRO A 160 1.90 31.17 16.46
N SER A 161 0.65 31.32 16.00
CA SER A 161 -0.07 32.61 15.95
C SER A 161 -0.67 33.04 17.30
N GLN A 162 -0.57 32.26 18.36
CA GLN A 162 -1.08 32.57 19.70
C GLN A 162 0.04 33.03 20.66
N THR A 163 1.26 33.07 20.20
CA THR A 163 2.36 33.65 20.97
C THR A 163 2.35 35.18 20.72
N THR A 164 1.39 35.87 21.34
CA THR A 164 1.45 37.33 21.47
C THR A 164 2.59 37.67 22.42
N ALA A 165 3.44 38.56 21.97
CA ALA A 165 4.58 39.17 22.69
C ALA A 165 4.10 39.86 24.00
#